data_1ce3f0b776484847b9b5426362daab77
#
_entry.id   1ce3f0b776484847b9b5426362daab77
#
_cell.length_a   1.000
_cell.length_b   1.000
_cell.length_c   1.000
_cell.angle_alpha   90.00
_cell.angle_beta   90.00
_cell.angle_gamma   90.00
#
_symmetry.space_group_name_H-M   'P 1'
#
loop_
_entity.id
_entity.type
_entity.pdbx_description
1 polymer ?
#
loop_
_entity_poly.entity_id
_entity_poly.type
_entity_poly.pdbx_seq_one_letter_code
_entity_poly.pdbx_strand_id
1 'polypeptide(L)'
;MQRLIVRLIDSQNPEALQSALRWLYSFVRPHRLAIAGLLGLSVCASALVLVQPWLTKLLIDDGLLARNFPMLVLIAGLMIVAGLLGTALSGINRYLHTRLSGRMLFALRDDLYRHLQTLSPSFYGQRRIGDLMSRLDGDVAEIQRFAVDSLFSAVSSVIGLVVALAMLLTLSWKLSLLALVLIPLDVLWLRWMRRKVERDVRQLRERSADMSSFMVETLPVMKFIQSAGQQQREARRLENLGQGYMSQLLRLQVTEFFTQAVPGTLTSLSRACAFLIGGYWVVQGTWQLGALIAFSTYLGMAVGPVQSLLGLYVAIQRMTVSLGRVMELRGEQPTVLTPATPQPLPASGDLRFDDVHFSHPGRSTTLRGIQAFIPYGLKVALSGGSGVGKSTLIDLLQRHHDPQSGRVLLGEVDLRELDLFQLRRRIAVVSQDIVLFRGSLADNLAYAVPDASREAIAEVARLAQLDSLIASLPEGLDSPLGERGQQLSGGQKQRIAIARALLQDPLILVLDEATSAVDEATEREVIEAIDRLFAGRTRILISHRPSTLADADLRFELLDGVLISKAVLHEA
;
A
#
# COMPACT_ATOMS: atom_id res chain seq x y z
N MET A 1 -2.02 7.87 27.71
CA MET A 1 -2.12 6.94 26.58
C MET A 1 -0.73 6.50 26.09
N GLN A 2 0.16 7.41 25.66
CA GLN A 2 1.54 7.08 25.25
C GLN A 2 2.31 6.19 26.25
N ARG A 3 2.34 6.55 27.55
CA ARG A 3 3.03 5.77 28.59
C ARG A 3 2.45 4.37 28.83
N LEU A 4 1.18 4.16 28.56
CA LEU A 4 0.50 2.87 28.68
C LEU A 4 0.82 1.95 27.49
N ILE A 5 0.85 2.52 26.26
CA ILE A 5 1.23 1.83 25.04
C ILE A 5 2.70 1.40 25.10
N VAL A 6 3.58 2.30 25.54
CA VAL A 6 5.03 2.00 25.71
C VAL A 6 5.28 0.89 26.73
N ARG A 7 4.49 0.80 27.82
CA ARG A 7 4.60 -0.30 28.80
C ARG A 7 4.05 -1.65 28.30
N LEU A 8 3.12 -1.63 27.34
CA LEU A 8 2.54 -2.85 26.75
C LEU A 8 3.35 -3.41 25.59
N ILE A 9 4.28 -2.61 25.06
CA ILE A 9 5.13 -2.97 23.93
C ILE A 9 6.53 -3.22 24.49
N ASP A 10 6.91 -4.48 24.55
CA ASP A 10 8.26 -4.95 24.86
C ASP A 10 9.16 -4.65 23.63
N SER A 11 9.45 -3.37 23.39
CA SER A 11 10.24 -2.94 22.24
C SER A 11 11.68 -2.70 22.67
N GLN A 12 12.61 -3.36 22.01
CA GLN A 12 14.05 -3.20 22.21
C GLN A 12 14.56 -1.78 21.90
N ASN A 13 13.70 -0.89 21.35
CA ASN A 13 14.08 0.48 21.05
C ASN A 13 12.92 1.48 21.31
N PRO A 14 12.85 2.10 22.49
CA PRO A 14 11.79 3.04 22.86
C PRO A 14 11.77 4.33 22.02
N GLU A 15 12.92 4.77 21.49
CA GLU A 15 13.01 5.98 20.67
C GLU A 15 12.38 5.78 19.28
N ALA A 16 12.62 4.61 18.67
CA ALA A 16 12.02 4.25 17.40
C ALA A 16 10.48 4.18 17.50
N LEU A 17 9.96 3.60 18.60
CA LEU A 17 8.53 3.57 18.85
C LEU A 17 7.96 4.97 19.06
N GLN A 18 8.65 5.84 19.79
CA GLN A 18 8.20 7.20 20.03
C GLN A 18 8.16 8.02 18.73
N SER A 19 9.14 7.84 17.84
CA SER A 19 9.17 8.49 16.52
C SER A 19 8.00 7.99 15.64
N ALA A 20 7.74 6.69 15.65
CA ALA A 20 6.63 6.07 14.91
C ALA A 20 5.25 6.54 15.41
N LEU A 21 5.05 6.61 16.73
CA LEU A 21 3.82 7.15 17.31
C LEU A 21 3.65 8.65 17.03
N ARG A 22 4.73 9.40 16.98
CA ARG A 22 4.73 10.83 16.64
C ARG A 22 4.34 11.03 15.18
N TRP A 23 4.87 10.19 14.28
CA TRP A 23 4.47 10.16 12.87
C TRP A 23 2.98 9.83 12.73
N LEU A 24 2.48 8.76 13.37
CA LEU A 24 1.06 8.41 13.34
C LEU A 24 0.17 9.53 13.89
N TYR A 25 0.60 10.18 14.97
CA TYR A 25 -0.13 11.30 15.58
C TYR A 25 -0.25 12.50 14.63
N SER A 26 0.71 12.72 13.72
CA SER A 26 0.64 13.81 12.73
C SER A 26 -0.58 13.69 11.81
N PHE A 27 -1.03 12.46 11.50
CA PHE A 27 -2.24 12.20 10.71
C PHE A 27 -3.54 12.27 11.55
N VAL A 28 -3.46 11.99 12.85
CA VAL A 28 -4.62 12.07 13.77
C VAL A 28 -4.91 13.51 14.15
N ARG A 29 -3.88 14.33 14.37
CA ARG A 29 -4.00 15.71 14.87
C ARG A 29 -4.94 16.62 14.05
N PRO A 30 -4.91 16.63 12.70
CA PRO A 30 -5.82 17.47 11.91
C PRO A 30 -7.29 17.11 12.09
N HIS A 31 -7.59 15.86 12.47
CA HIS A 31 -8.94 15.32 12.59
C HIS A 31 -9.47 15.27 14.02
N ARG A 32 -8.78 15.87 15.00
CA ARG A 32 -9.13 15.77 16.44
C ARG A 32 -10.57 16.20 16.76
N LEU A 33 -11.08 17.26 16.12
CA LEU A 33 -12.45 17.71 16.31
C LEU A 33 -13.48 16.73 15.72
N ALA A 34 -13.20 16.18 14.54
CA ALA A 34 -14.03 15.14 13.93
C ALA A 34 -14.07 13.86 14.80
N ILE A 35 -12.91 13.48 15.36
CA ILE A 35 -12.80 12.33 16.28
C ILE A 35 -13.62 12.60 17.56
N ALA A 36 -13.50 13.78 18.16
CA ALA A 36 -14.27 14.15 19.35
C ALA A 36 -15.78 14.16 19.07
N GLY A 37 -16.20 14.71 17.93
CA GLY A 37 -17.61 14.70 17.50
C GLY A 37 -18.14 13.29 17.28
N LEU A 38 -17.36 12.42 16.64
CA LEU A 38 -17.71 11.00 16.43
C LEU A 38 -17.81 10.25 17.76
N LEU A 39 -16.89 10.47 18.69
CA LEU A 39 -16.95 9.88 20.02
C LEU A 39 -18.22 10.34 20.76
N GLY A 40 -18.54 11.65 20.72
CA GLY A 40 -19.78 12.18 21.28
C GLY A 40 -21.03 11.54 20.67
N LEU A 41 -21.06 11.42 19.33
CA LEU A 41 -22.16 10.78 18.63
C LEU A 41 -22.27 9.27 18.99
N SER A 42 -21.14 8.59 19.14
CA SER A 42 -21.09 7.18 19.58
C SER A 42 -21.62 7.01 21.00
N VAL A 43 -21.28 7.92 21.91
CA VAL A 43 -21.80 7.93 23.29
C VAL A 43 -23.32 8.14 23.29
N CYS A 44 -23.82 9.12 22.53
CA CYS A 44 -25.26 9.36 22.41
C CYS A 44 -26.02 8.16 21.84
N ALA A 45 -25.50 7.56 20.78
CA ALA A 45 -26.09 6.35 20.19
C ALA A 45 -26.09 5.17 21.19
N SER A 46 -24.97 4.96 21.90
CA SER A 46 -24.87 3.92 22.92
C SER A 46 -25.81 4.17 24.10
N ALA A 47 -25.98 5.41 24.54
CA ALA A 47 -26.91 5.77 25.61
C ALA A 47 -28.35 5.43 25.23
N LEU A 48 -28.78 5.72 23.99
CA LEU A 48 -30.14 5.36 23.53
C LEU A 48 -30.37 3.84 23.51
N VAL A 49 -29.36 3.06 23.15
CA VAL A 49 -29.43 1.58 23.21
C VAL A 49 -29.50 1.09 24.64
N LEU A 50 -28.70 1.68 25.55
CA LEU A 50 -28.67 1.29 26.97
C LEU A 50 -29.90 1.73 27.77
N VAL A 51 -30.65 2.72 27.32
CA VAL A 51 -31.92 3.14 27.92
C VAL A 51 -33.06 2.16 27.62
N GLN A 52 -32.99 1.39 26.51
CA GLN A 52 -34.06 0.47 26.10
C GLN A 52 -34.49 -0.54 27.19
N PRO A 53 -33.57 -1.26 27.88
CA PRO A 53 -34.00 -2.18 28.94
C PRO A 53 -34.63 -1.47 30.13
N TRP A 54 -34.22 -0.24 30.43
CA TRP A 54 -34.86 0.57 31.49
C TRP A 54 -36.30 0.99 31.12
N LEU A 55 -36.51 1.42 29.88
CA LEU A 55 -37.87 1.69 29.37
C LEU A 55 -38.74 0.43 29.36
N THR A 56 -38.14 -0.74 29.05
CA THR A 56 -38.85 -2.03 29.16
C THR A 56 -39.29 -2.31 30.60
N LYS A 57 -38.43 -2.02 31.58
CA LYS A 57 -38.81 -2.11 33.01
C LYS A 57 -40.03 -1.25 33.32
N LEU A 58 -39.99 0.04 32.97
CA LEU A 58 -41.08 0.96 33.22
C LEU A 58 -42.37 0.55 32.50
N LEU A 59 -42.27 0.07 31.25
CA LEU A 59 -43.42 -0.41 30.47
C LEU A 59 -44.13 -1.56 31.17
N ILE A 60 -43.37 -2.48 31.77
CA ILE A 60 -43.91 -3.67 32.44
C ILE A 60 -44.49 -3.27 33.83
N ASP A 61 -43.68 -2.58 34.64
CA ASP A 61 -44.05 -2.33 36.04
C ASP A 61 -45.13 -1.24 36.15
N ASP A 62 -44.94 -0.08 35.48
CA ASP A 62 -45.80 1.09 35.62
C ASP A 62 -46.93 1.14 34.56
N GLY A 63 -46.75 0.42 33.43
CA GLY A 63 -47.77 0.32 32.37
C GLY A 63 -48.65 -0.92 32.49
N LEU A 64 -48.08 -2.10 32.31
CA LEU A 64 -48.84 -3.37 32.25
C LEU A 64 -49.36 -3.81 33.61
N LEU A 65 -48.47 -3.93 34.61
CA LEU A 65 -48.85 -4.43 35.93
C LEU A 65 -49.69 -3.43 36.70
N ALA A 66 -49.43 -2.13 36.56
CA ALA A 66 -50.25 -1.05 37.11
C ALA A 66 -51.58 -0.84 36.36
N ARG A 67 -51.83 -1.58 35.26
CA ARG A 67 -53.00 -1.45 34.37
C ARG A 67 -53.23 -0.02 33.87
N ASN A 68 -52.17 0.76 33.69
CA ASN A 68 -52.20 2.14 33.24
C ASN A 68 -51.95 2.24 31.75
N PHE A 69 -53.02 2.16 30.93
CA PHE A 69 -52.91 2.15 29.46
C PHE A 69 -52.30 3.44 28.89
N PRO A 70 -52.65 4.67 29.37
CA PRO A 70 -51.98 5.89 28.90
C PRO A 70 -50.46 5.87 29.13
N MET A 71 -49.99 5.40 30.27
CA MET A 71 -48.57 5.29 30.59
C MET A 71 -47.87 4.25 29.71
N LEU A 72 -48.53 3.12 29.43
CA LEU A 72 -48.04 2.08 28.51
C LEU A 72 -47.84 2.64 27.10
N VAL A 73 -48.82 3.40 26.57
CA VAL A 73 -48.71 4.02 25.23
C VAL A 73 -47.58 5.04 25.19
N LEU A 74 -47.44 5.86 26.23
CA LEU A 74 -46.37 6.86 26.34
C LEU A 74 -44.98 6.19 26.30
N ILE A 75 -44.77 5.17 27.14
CA ILE A 75 -43.46 4.48 27.21
C ILE A 75 -43.18 3.72 25.92
N ALA A 76 -44.16 3.05 25.33
CA ALA A 76 -44.03 2.40 24.04
C ALA A 76 -43.65 3.41 22.95
N GLY A 77 -44.28 4.57 22.92
CA GLY A 77 -43.91 5.68 22.02
C GLY A 77 -42.46 6.15 22.22
N LEU A 78 -42.04 6.33 23.48
CA LEU A 78 -40.64 6.67 23.80
C LEU A 78 -39.65 5.60 23.36
N MET A 79 -39.98 4.31 23.51
CA MET A 79 -39.15 3.22 23.04
C MET A 79 -38.98 3.24 21.52
N ILE A 80 -40.06 3.48 20.77
CA ILE A 80 -40.01 3.60 19.31
C ILE A 80 -39.14 4.78 18.89
N VAL A 81 -39.38 5.96 19.48
CA VAL A 81 -38.61 7.16 19.20
C VAL A 81 -37.14 6.97 19.54
N ALA A 82 -36.80 6.43 20.72
CA ALA A 82 -35.45 6.14 21.13
C ALA A 82 -34.76 5.11 20.18
N GLY A 83 -35.50 4.10 19.75
CA GLY A 83 -35.03 3.09 18.81
C GLY A 83 -34.71 3.69 17.41
N LEU A 84 -35.63 4.49 16.87
CA LEU A 84 -35.45 5.17 15.59
C LEU A 84 -34.30 6.17 15.64
N LEU A 85 -34.23 7.01 16.68
CA LEU A 85 -33.15 7.95 16.90
C LEU A 85 -31.79 7.21 17.04
N GLY A 86 -31.76 6.15 17.85
CA GLY A 86 -30.57 5.33 18.05
C GLY A 86 -30.07 4.72 16.74
N THR A 87 -30.98 4.21 15.92
CA THR A 87 -30.65 3.66 14.58
C THR A 87 -30.13 4.74 13.64
N ALA A 88 -30.80 5.90 13.59
CA ALA A 88 -30.38 7.03 12.78
C ALA A 88 -28.99 7.55 13.19
N LEU A 89 -28.76 7.78 14.48
CA LEU A 89 -27.46 8.20 15.01
C LEU A 89 -26.36 7.16 14.73
N SER A 90 -26.67 5.88 14.92
CA SER A 90 -25.72 4.79 14.61
C SER A 90 -25.37 4.75 13.11
N GLY A 91 -26.33 4.98 12.23
CA GLY A 91 -26.13 5.08 10.78
C GLY A 91 -25.23 6.26 10.40
N ILE A 92 -25.53 7.44 10.94
CA ILE A 92 -24.72 8.66 10.74
C ILE A 92 -23.31 8.44 11.29
N ASN A 93 -23.19 7.89 12.50
CA ASN A 93 -21.89 7.60 13.12
C ASN A 93 -21.06 6.65 12.26
N ARG A 94 -21.67 5.57 11.74
CA ARG A 94 -21.00 4.61 10.86
C ARG A 94 -20.51 5.26 9.56
N TYR A 95 -21.33 6.10 8.93
CA TYR A 95 -20.96 6.81 7.71
C TYR A 95 -19.77 7.76 7.95
N LEU A 96 -19.85 8.61 8.97
CA LEU A 96 -18.79 9.57 9.29
C LEU A 96 -17.51 8.88 9.76
N HIS A 97 -17.63 7.79 10.51
CA HIS A 97 -16.51 6.96 10.94
C HIS A 97 -15.79 6.34 9.74
N THR A 98 -16.53 5.71 8.81
CA THR A 98 -15.95 5.13 7.59
C THR A 98 -15.27 6.19 6.73
N ARG A 99 -15.87 7.39 6.61
CA ARG A 99 -15.28 8.53 5.89
C ARG A 99 -13.97 8.99 6.51
N LEU A 100 -13.91 9.11 7.83
CA LEU A 100 -12.68 9.49 8.55
C LEU A 100 -11.60 8.41 8.41
N SER A 101 -11.97 7.16 8.62
CA SER A 101 -11.13 5.97 8.51
C SER A 101 -10.48 5.88 7.13
N GLY A 102 -11.29 6.03 6.06
CA GLY A 102 -10.80 6.05 4.68
C GLY A 102 -9.84 7.20 4.39
N ARG A 103 -10.14 8.42 4.86
CA ARG A 103 -9.24 9.58 4.66
C ARG A 103 -7.87 9.36 5.32
N MET A 104 -7.86 8.82 6.54
CA MET A 104 -6.60 8.52 7.23
C MET A 104 -5.82 7.40 6.53
N LEU A 105 -6.50 6.35 6.05
CA LEU A 105 -5.87 5.27 5.30
C LEU A 105 -5.18 5.81 4.03
N PHE A 106 -5.88 6.62 3.25
CA PHE A 106 -5.32 7.18 2.01
C PHE A 106 -4.18 8.17 2.30
N ALA A 107 -4.29 8.99 3.35
CA ALA A 107 -3.21 9.90 3.73
C ALA A 107 -1.93 9.16 4.16
N LEU A 108 -2.05 8.06 4.91
CA LEU A 108 -0.92 7.21 5.28
C LEU A 108 -0.28 6.52 4.06
N ARG A 109 -1.11 6.03 3.13
CA ARG A 109 -0.63 5.42 1.88
C ARG A 109 0.07 6.43 0.98
N ASP A 110 -0.49 7.63 0.85
CA ASP A 110 0.09 8.70 0.03
C ASP A 110 1.46 9.13 0.56
N ASP A 111 1.61 9.32 1.89
CA ASP A 111 2.90 9.65 2.52
C ASP A 111 3.95 8.57 2.24
N LEU A 112 3.58 7.29 2.42
CA LEU A 112 4.49 6.18 2.18
C LEU A 112 4.82 6.01 0.69
N TYR A 113 3.84 6.18 -0.20
CA TYR A 113 4.02 6.08 -1.64
C TYR A 113 4.92 7.21 -2.18
N ARG A 114 4.72 8.44 -1.70
CA ARG A 114 5.62 9.57 -2.01
C ARG A 114 7.04 9.31 -1.54
N HIS A 115 7.19 8.76 -0.34
CA HIS A 115 8.52 8.39 0.17
C HIS A 115 9.17 7.32 -0.73
N LEU A 116 8.43 6.27 -1.12
CA LEU A 116 8.92 5.27 -2.06
C LEU A 116 9.44 5.90 -3.37
N GLN A 117 8.73 6.88 -3.94
CA GLN A 117 9.16 7.55 -5.17
C GLN A 117 10.50 8.28 -5.06
N THR A 118 10.97 8.57 -3.86
CA THR A 118 12.29 9.22 -3.64
C THR A 118 13.44 8.23 -3.59
N LEU A 119 13.16 6.93 -3.42
CA LEU A 119 14.19 5.90 -3.27
C LEU A 119 14.83 5.54 -4.61
N SER A 120 16.08 5.10 -4.56
CA SER A 120 16.86 4.74 -5.76
C SER A 120 16.34 3.46 -6.43
N PRO A 121 16.58 3.27 -7.74
CA PRO A 121 16.25 2.04 -8.46
C PRO A 121 16.87 0.77 -7.84
N SER A 122 18.07 0.87 -7.24
CA SER A 122 18.73 -0.26 -6.57
C SER A 122 17.93 -0.81 -5.39
N PHE A 123 17.18 0.04 -4.68
CA PHE A 123 16.28 -0.40 -3.61
C PHE A 123 15.22 -1.37 -4.14
N TYR A 124 14.62 -1.04 -5.29
CA TYR A 124 13.59 -1.89 -5.93
C TYR A 124 14.17 -3.19 -6.48
N GLY A 125 15.41 -3.18 -6.96
CA GLY A 125 16.10 -4.39 -7.42
C GLY A 125 16.43 -5.39 -6.30
N GLN A 126 16.56 -4.93 -5.07
CA GLN A 126 16.89 -5.76 -3.89
C GLN A 126 15.65 -6.24 -3.12
N ARG A 127 14.50 -5.62 -3.31
CA ARG A 127 13.25 -5.91 -2.58
C ARG A 127 12.22 -6.56 -3.51
N ARG A 128 11.46 -7.49 -2.98
CA ARG A 128 10.33 -8.08 -3.72
C ARG A 128 9.18 -7.10 -3.77
N ILE A 129 8.63 -6.85 -4.95
CA ILE A 129 7.46 -5.96 -5.13
C ILE A 129 6.28 -6.39 -4.24
N GLY A 130 6.05 -7.71 -4.08
CA GLY A 130 5.01 -8.24 -3.21
C GLY A 130 5.18 -7.85 -1.73
N ASP A 131 6.42 -7.72 -1.22
CA ASP A 131 6.67 -7.24 0.15
C ASP A 131 6.32 -5.74 0.27
N LEU A 132 6.71 -4.93 -0.71
CA LEU A 132 6.35 -3.50 -0.74
C LEU A 132 4.83 -3.29 -0.81
N MET A 133 4.12 -4.06 -1.65
CA MET A 133 2.66 -4.04 -1.74
C MET A 133 2.01 -4.47 -0.44
N SER A 134 2.52 -5.53 0.22
CA SER A 134 2.01 -5.97 1.53
C SER A 134 2.17 -4.89 2.60
N ARG A 135 3.26 -4.13 2.59
CA ARG A 135 3.49 -3.01 3.53
C ARG A 135 2.57 -1.83 3.21
N LEU A 136 2.44 -1.47 1.93
CA LEU A 136 1.62 -0.34 1.49
C LEU A 136 0.12 -0.58 1.71
N ASP A 137 -0.38 -1.79 1.45
CA ASP A 137 -1.79 -2.13 1.60
C ASP A 137 -2.10 -2.73 2.98
N GLY A 138 -1.41 -3.81 3.34
CA GLY A 138 -1.72 -4.60 4.52
C GLY A 138 -1.33 -3.91 5.82
N ASP A 139 -0.05 -3.55 5.95
CA ASP A 139 0.47 -2.98 7.20
C ASP A 139 -0.10 -1.59 7.46
N VAL A 140 -0.24 -0.74 6.43
CA VAL A 140 -0.87 0.59 6.58
C VAL A 140 -2.34 0.46 6.98
N ALA A 141 -3.08 -0.49 6.40
CA ALA A 141 -4.48 -0.75 6.80
C ALA A 141 -4.59 -1.25 8.24
N GLU A 142 -3.65 -2.08 8.72
CA GLU A 142 -3.64 -2.54 10.11
C GLU A 142 -3.34 -1.39 11.10
N ILE A 143 -2.42 -0.49 10.76
CA ILE A 143 -2.13 0.72 11.54
C ILE A 143 -3.37 1.62 11.64
N GLN A 144 -4.04 1.88 10.50
CA GLN A 144 -5.26 2.70 10.45
C GLN A 144 -6.39 2.03 11.25
N ARG A 145 -6.60 0.72 11.09
CA ARG A 145 -7.62 -0.05 11.82
C ARG A 145 -7.43 0.07 13.32
N PHE A 146 -6.20 0.02 13.80
CA PHE A 146 -5.94 0.26 15.22
C PHE A 146 -6.20 1.72 15.61
N ALA A 147 -5.65 2.68 14.87
CA ALA A 147 -5.70 4.11 15.22
C ALA A 147 -7.12 4.68 15.26
N VAL A 148 -8.03 4.14 14.46
CA VAL A 148 -9.42 4.59 14.38
C VAL A 148 -10.36 3.54 14.96
N ASP A 149 -10.47 2.36 14.32
CA ASP A 149 -11.54 1.40 14.63
C ASP A 149 -11.39 0.78 16.02
N SER A 150 -10.16 0.32 16.36
CA SER A 150 -9.94 -0.35 17.65
C SER A 150 -10.03 0.61 18.83
N LEU A 151 -9.55 1.84 18.71
CA LEU A 151 -9.64 2.85 19.77
C LEU A 151 -11.07 3.31 19.98
N PHE A 152 -11.84 3.55 18.92
CA PHE A 152 -13.27 3.89 19.02
C PHE A 152 -14.06 2.76 19.67
N SER A 153 -13.84 1.51 19.22
CA SER A 153 -14.46 0.33 19.83
C SER A 153 -14.12 0.19 21.29
N ALA A 154 -12.85 0.42 21.68
CA ALA A 154 -12.43 0.36 23.08
C ALA A 154 -13.12 1.40 23.96
N VAL A 155 -13.17 2.66 23.49
CA VAL A 155 -13.86 3.74 24.24
C VAL A 155 -15.34 3.42 24.41
N SER A 156 -16.03 3.04 23.33
CA SER A 156 -17.45 2.66 23.36
C SER A 156 -17.70 1.46 24.28
N SER A 157 -16.80 0.48 24.28
CA SER A 157 -16.89 -0.71 25.11
C SER A 157 -16.68 -0.40 26.59
N VAL A 158 -15.73 0.49 26.93
CA VAL A 158 -15.55 0.94 28.32
C VAL A 158 -16.81 1.64 28.82
N ILE A 159 -17.37 2.57 28.05
CA ILE A 159 -18.60 3.29 28.40
C ILE A 159 -19.77 2.30 28.54
N GLY A 160 -19.96 1.42 27.55
CA GLY A 160 -21.03 0.43 27.57
C GLY A 160 -20.95 -0.51 28.79
N LEU A 161 -19.74 -0.96 29.12
CA LEU A 161 -19.51 -1.84 30.28
C LEU A 161 -19.77 -1.12 31.60
N VAL A 162 -19.28 0.12 31.76
CA VAL A 162 -19.48 0.92 32.97
C VAL A 162 -20.96 1.19 33.18
N VAL A 163 -21.70 1.59 32.14
CA VAL A 163 -23.16 1.85 32.24
C VAL A 163 -23.93 0.56 32.53
N ALA A 164 -23.61 -0.55 31.84
CA ALA A 164 -24.25 -1.83 32.07
C ALA A 164 -24.05 -2.30 33.52
N LEU A 165 -22.82 -2.21 34.06
CA LEU A 165 -22.54 -2.55 35.45
C LEU A 165 -23.26 -1.62 36.45
N ALA A 166 -23.30 -0.30 36.19
CA ALA A 166 -24.02 0.65 37.02
C ALA A 166 -25.52 0.30 37.05
N MET A 167 -26.12 -0.01 35.89
CA MET A 167 -27.54 -0.39 35.82
C MET A 167 -27.82 -1.73 36.52
N LEU A 168 -26.94 -2.71 36.42
CA LEU A 168 -27.04 -3.98 37.16
C LEU A 168 -27.04 -3.73 38.69
N LEU A 169 -26.11 -2.90 39.18
CA LEU A 169 -26.01 -2.55 40.60
C LEU A 169 -27.23 -1.80 41.12
N THR A 170 -27.79 -0.86 40.35
CA THR A 170 -28.99 -0.10 40.73
C THR A 170 -30.24 -0.97 40.75
N LEU A 171 -30.35 -1.96 39.84
CA LEU A 171 -31.48 -2.89 39.82
C LEU A 171 -31.44 -3.91 40.96
N SER A 172 -30.30 -4.52 41.22
CA SER A 172 -30.09 -5.45 42.34
C SER A 172 -28.61 -5.72 42.58
N TRP A 173 -28.04 -5.15 43.66
CA TRP A 173 -26.64 -5.41 44.02
C TRP A 173 -26.36 -6.88 44.34
N LYS A 174 -27.37 -7.61 44.90
CA LYS A 174 -27.24 -9.04 45.25
C LYS A 174 -27.10 -9.92 43.99
N LEU A 175 -27.93 -9.68 42.96
CA LEU A 175 -27.85 -10.42 41.70
C LEU A 175 -26.64 -9.98 40.87
N SER A 176 -26.14 -8.77 41.05
CA SER A 176 -24.92 -8.30 40.36
C SER A 176 -23.66 -9.09 40.75
N LEU A 177 -23.68 -9.85 41.86
CA LEU A 177 -22.63 -10.85 42.17
C LEU A 177 -22.50 -11.92 41.08
N LEU A 178 -23.60 -12.24 40.35
CA LEU A 178 -23.51 -13.13 39.17
C LEU A 178 -22.61 -12.55 38.09
N ALA A 179 -22.73 -11.23 37.83
CA ALA A 179 -21.87 -10.56 36.87
C ALA A 179 -20.41 -10.53 37.36
N LEU A 180 -20.18 -10.37 38.65
CA LEU A 180 -18.85 -10.39 39.26
C LEU A 180 -18.15 -11.74 39.10
N VAL A 181 -18.89 -12.85 39.08
CA VAL A 181 -18.36 -14.20 38.83
C VAL A 181 -18.24 -14.48 37.34
N LEU A 182 -19.22 -14.08 36.54
CA LEU A 182 -19.28 -14.34 35.11
C LEU A 182 -18.14 -13.65 34.34
N ILE A 183 -17.94 -12.35 34.58
CA ILE A 183 -16.95 -11.57 33.83
C ILE A 183 -15.51 -12.10 34.00
N PRO A 184 -15.00 -12.39 35.19
CA PRO A 184 -13.69 -13.00 35.37
C PRO A 184 -13.58 -14.38 34.70
N LEU A 185 -14.62 -15.19 34.74
CA LEU A 185 -14.64 -16.51 34.10
C LEU A 185 -14.55 -16.42 32.59
N ASP A 186 -15.31 -15.49 32.00
CA ASP A 186 -15.24 -15.19 30.55
C ASP A 186 -13.84 -14.68 30.16
N VAL A 187 -13.27 -13.77 30.94
CA VAL A 187 -11.91 -13.25 30.71
C VAL A 187 -10.90 -14.37 30.77
N LEU A 188 -10.99 -15.27 31.75
CA LEU A 188 -10.07 -16.42 31.90
C LEU A 188 -10.19 -17.39 30.71
N TRP A 189 -11.42 -17.71 30.30
CA TRP A 189 -11.69 -18.57 29.14
C TRP A 189 -11.14 -17.95 27.85
N LEU A 190 -11.47 -16.71 27.57
CA LEU A 190 -11.02 -15.99 26.36
C LEU A 190 -9.49 -15.84 26.35
N ARG A 191 -8.87 -15.59 27.51
CA ARG A 191 -7.41 -15.52 27.62
C ARG A 191 -6.73 -16.87 27.33
N TRP A 192 -7.35 -17.98 27.76
CA TRP A 192 -6.85 -19.32 27.49
C TRP A 192 -7.03 -19.70 26.01
N MET A 193 -8.21 -19.47 25.44
CA MET A 193 -8.51 -19.77 24.04
C MET A 193 -7.71 -18.92 23.04
N ARG A 194 -7.38 -17.69 23.43
CA ARG A 194 -6.63 -16.77 22.60
C ARG A 194 -5.36 -17.36 21.99
N ARG A 195 -4.52 -18.02 22.79
CA ARG A 195 -3.27 -18.65 22.33
C ARG A 195 -3.53 -19.73 21.28
N LYS A 196 -4.66 -20.42 21.41
CA LYS A 196 -5.08 -21.48 20.47
C LYS A 196 -5.55 -20.88 19.16
N VAL A 197 -6.41 -19.86 19.22
CA VAL A 197 -6.87 -19.12 18.04
C VAL A 197 -5.69 -18.49 17.29
N GLU A 198 -4.78 -17.81 17.97
CA GLU A 198 -3.59 -17.21 17.36
C GLU A 198 -2.73 -18.25 16.61
N ARG A 199 -2.55 -19.43 17.18
CA ARG A 199 -1.81 -20.54 16.55
C ARG A 199 -2.53 -21.04 15.28
N ASP A 200 -3.84 -21.31 15.40
CA ASP A 200 -4.63 -21.84 14.29
C ASP A 200 -4.73 -20.82 13.14
N VAL A 201 -4.90 -19.53 13.43
CA VAL A 201 -4.85 -18.44 12.44
C VAL A 201 -3.50 -18.36 11.74
N ARG A 202 -2.39 -18.50 12.49
CA ARG A 202 -1.05 -18.49 11.92
C ARG A 202 -0.86 -19.66 10.94
N GLN A 203 -1.24 -20.87 11.34
CA GLN A 203 -1.14 -22.05 10.48
C GLN A 203 -2.01 -21.93 9.23
N LEU A 204 -3.23 -21.37 9.36
CA LEU A 204 -4.09 -21.11 8.21
C LEU A 204 -3.45 -20.12 7.23
N ARG A 205 -2.82 -19.06 7.74
CA ARG A 205 -2.10 -18.09 6.89
C ARG A 205 -0.92 -18.72 6.16
N GLU A 206 -0.15 -19.59 6.82
CA GLU A 206 0.95 -20.33 6.19
C GLU A 206 0.43 -21.19 5.03
N ARG A 207 -0.67 -21.95 5.23
CA ARG A 207 -1.28 -22.75 4.16
C ARG A 207 -1.88 -21.91 3.03
N SER A 208 -2.47 -20.76 3.35
CA SER A 208 -2.94 -19.81 2.35
C SER A 208 -1.79 -19.23 1.51
N ALA A 209 -0.67 -18.93 2.15
CA ALA A 209 0.54 -18.45 1.48
C ALA A 209 1.12 -19.50 0.53
N ASP A 210 1.17 -20.78 0.94
CA ASP A 210 1.62 -21.91 0.10
C ASP A 210 0.77 -21.99 -1.19
N MET A 211 -0.56 -21.89 -1.05
CA MET A 211 -1.49 -21.94 -2.17
C MET A 211 -1.34 -20.71 -3.10
N SER A 212 -1.19 -19.54 -2.52
CA SER A 212 -0.95 -18.31 -3.30
C SER A 212 0.38 -18.37 -4.04
N SER A 213 1.45 -18.85 -3.40
CA SER A 213 2.76 -19.02 -4.02
C SER A 213 2.71 -20.00 -5.19
N PHE A 214 1.97 -21.10 -5.05
CA PHE A 214 1.74 -22.05 -6.12
C PHE A 214 1.07 -21.38 -7.33
N MET A 215 0.02 -20.58 -7.12
CA MET A 215 -0.66 -19.87 -8.20
C MET A 215 0.26 -18.84 -8.88
N VAL A 216 1.04 -18.09 -8.11
CA VAL A 216 2.02 -17.13 -8.66
C VAL A 216 3.11 -17.83 -9.46
N GLU A 217 3.52 -19.05 -9.08
CA GLU A 217 4.49 -19.87 -9.81
C GLU A 217 3.92 -20.41 -11.13
N THR A 218 2.68 -20.93 -11.10
CA THR A 218 2.13 -21.72 -12.22
C THR A 218 1.39 -20.89 -13.26
N LEU A 219 0.66 -19.84 -12.88
CA LEU A 219 -0.15 -19.05 -13.82
C LEU A 219 0.68 -18.38 -14.94
N PRO A 220 1.86 -17.76 -14.66
CA PRO A 220 2.66 -17.15 -15.72
C PRO A 220 3.26 -18.15 -16.71
N VAL A 221 3.47 -19.39 -16.28
CA VAL A 221 4.08 -20.46 -17.09
C VAL A 221 3.06 -21.48 -17.63
N MET A 222 1.78 -21.10 -17.68
CA MET A 222 0.70 -22.00 -18.08
C MET A 222 0.92 -22.61 -19.49
N LYS A 223 1.45 -21.81 -20.43
CA LYS A 223 1.81 -22.30 -21.77
C LYS A 223 2.83 -23.44 -21.71
N PHE A 224 3.82 -23.36 -20.81
CA PHE A 224 4.79 -24.43 -20.62
C PHE A 224 4.16 -25.70 -20.02
N ILE A 225 3.30 -25.54 -18.99
CA ILE A 225 2.57 -26.67 -18.38
C ILE A 225 1.72 -27.39 -19.42
N GLN A 226 1.05 -26.63 -20.29
CA GLN A 226 0.22 -27.18 -21.38
C GLN A 226 1.08 -27.91 -22.42
N SER A 227 2.18 -27.31 -22.87
CA SER A 227 3.07 -27.94 -23.85
C SER A 227 3.78 -29.19 -23.32
N ALA A 228 4.01 -29.24 -22.00
CA ALA A 228 4.60 -30.40 -21.33
C ALA A 228 3.55 -31.49 -20.96
N GLY A 229 2.25 -31.24 -21.17
CA GLY A 229 1.17 -32.18 -20.84
C GLY A 229 1.00 -32.46 -19.35
N GLN A 230 1.42 -31.52 -18.46
CA GLN A 230 1.47 -31.74 -17.01
C GLN A 230 0.29 -31.14 -16.25
N GLN A 231 -0.81 -30.81 -16.90
CA GLN A 231 -2.00 -30.18 -16.28
C GLN A 231 -2.56 -30.99 -15.10
N GLN A 232 -2.64 -32.32 -15.26
CA GLN A 232 -3.15 -33.19 -14.20
C GLN A 232 -2.23 -33.26 -12.98
N ARG A 233 -0.92 -33.20 -13.20
CA ARG A 233 0.08 -33.17 -12.10
C ARG A 233 -0.09 -31.90 -11.27
N GLU A 234 -0.17 -30.76 -11.91
CA GLU A 234 -0.32 -29.47 -11.22
C GLU A 234 -1.71 -29.34 -10.57
N ALA A 235 -2.77 -29.89 -11.19
CA ALA A 235 -4.09 -29.97 -10.56
C ALA A 235 -4.08 -30.79 -9.26
N ARG A 236 -3.42 -31.96 -9.24
CA ARG A 236 -3.26 -32.76 -8.01
C ARG A 236 -2.44 -32.03 -6.95
N ARG A 237 -1.40 -31.28 -7.35
CA ARG A 237 -0.60 -30.47 -6.42
C ARG A 237 -1.45 -29.39 -5.77
N LEU A 238 -2.30 -28.70 -6.54
CA LEU A 238 -3.25 -27.72 -6.02
C LEU A 238 -4.28 -28.36 -5.08
N GLU A 239 -4.81 -29.53 -5.45
CA GLU A 239 -5.76 -30.27 -4.62
C GLU A 239 -5.18 -30.63 -3.24
N ASN A 240 -3.94 -31.11 -3.19
CA ASN A 240 -3.25 -31.43 -1.94
C ASN A 240 -3.04 -30.17 -1.06
N LEU A 241 -2.67 -29.04 -1.67
CA LEU A 241 -2.55 -27.75 -0.96
C LEU A 241 -3.92 -27.31 -0.44
N GLY A 242 -4.96 -27.46 -1.26
CA GLY A 242 -6.35 -27.14 -0.89
C GLY A 242 -6.88 -27.99 0.26
N GLN A 243 -6.59 -29.28 0.29
CA GLN A 243 -6.94 -30.17 1.41
C GLN A 243 -6.24 -29.76 2.69
N GLY A 244 -4.94 -29.41 2.61
CA GLY A 244 -4.17 -28.87 3.73
C GLY A 244 -4.75 -27.56 4.28
N TYR A 245 -5.14 -26.64 3.40
CA TYR A 245 -5.81 -25.39 3.78
C TYR A 245 -7.17 -25.65 4.43
N MET A 246 -8.01 -26.50 3.83
CA MET A 246 -9.34 -26.82 4.32
C MET A 246 -9.30 -27.45 5.71
N SER A 247 -8.37 -28.36 5.96
CA SER A 247 -8.21 -28.99 7.29
C SER A 247 -7.88 -27.96 8.38
N GLN A 248 -7.03 -26.97 8.08
CA GLN A 248 -6.70 -25.90 9.02
C GLN A 248 -7.86 -24.91 9.19
N LEU A 249 -8.59 -24.61 8.12
CA LEU A 249 -9.79 -23.76 8.17
C LEU A 249 -10.85 -24.38 9.09
N LEU A 250 -11.14 -25.68 8.93
CA LEU A 250 -12.10 -26.39 9.79
C LEU A 250 -11.66 -26.40 11.25
N ARG A 251 -10.36 -26.60 11.51
CA ARG A 251 -9.82 -26.55 12.85
C ARG A 251 -9.97 -25.18 13.49
N LEU A 252 -9.68 -24.11 12.74
CA LEU A 252 -9.89 -22.73 13.19
C LEU A 252 -11.38 -22.49 13.50
N GLN A 253 -12.29 -22.91 12.61
CA GLN A 253 -13.74 -22.74 12.82
C GLN A 253 -14.22 -23.41 14.09
N VAL A 254 -13.75 -24.63 14.37
CA VAL A 254 -14.07 -25.32 15.64
C VAL A 254 -13.50 -24.54 16.86
N THR A 255 -12.27 -24.03 16.75
CA THR A 255 -11.66 -23.25 17.82
C THR A 255 -12.40 -21.92 18.06
N GLU A 256 -12.81 -21.22 16.99
CA GLU A 256 -13.61 -20.00 17.06
C GLU A 256 -15.01 -20.25 17.63
N PHE A 257 -15.64 -21.37 17.22
CA PHE A 257 -16.94 -21.77 17.76
C PHE A 257 -16.89 -21.92 19.29
N PHE A 258 -15.92 -22.65 19.84
CA PHE A 258 -15.80 -22.82 21.28
C PHE A 258 -15.41 -21.51 21.98
N THR A 259 -14.66 -20.63 21.32
CA THR A 259 -14.31 -19.32 21.84
C THR A 259 -15.55 -18.46 22.10
N GLN A 260 -16.59 -18.60 21.27
CA GLN A 260 -17.85 -17.86 21.41
C GLN A 260 -18.94 -18.63 22.18
N ALA A 261 -19.01 -19.95 21.98
CA ALA A 261 -20.07 -20.77 22.58
C ALA A 261 -19.98 -20.83 24.10
N VAL A 262 -18.78 -20.94 24.68
CA VAL A 262 -18.62 -21.02 26.13
C VAL A 262 -19.06 -19.75 26.84
N PRO A 263 -18.62 -18.53 26.47
CA PRO A 263 -19.20 -17.29 27.01
C PRO A 263 -20.70 -17.19 26.82
N GLY A 264 -21.21 -17.59 25.64
CA GLY A 264 -22.65 -17.61 25.35
C GLY A 264 -23.44 -18.54 26.29
N THR A 265 -22.92 -19.75 26.55
CA THR A 265 -23.56 -20.70 27.48
C THR A 265 -23.45 -20.23 28.93
N LEU A 266 -22.32 -19.66 29.35
CA LEU A 266 -22.16 -19.07 30.67
C LEU A 266 -23.15 -17.93 30.91
N THR A 267 -23.31 -17.05 29.90
CA THR A 267 -24.29 -15.97 29.95
C THR A 267 -25.72 -16.51 30.03
N SER A 268 -26.05 -17.55 29.28
CA SER A 268 -27.38 -18.18 29.31
C SER A 268 -27.65 -18.84 30.67
N LEU A 269 -26.68 -19.54 31.24
CA LEU A 269 -26.77 -20.13 32.57
C LEU A 269 -26.93 -19.06 33.65
N SER A 270 -26.15 -18.00 33.60
CA SER A 270 -26.27 -16.86 34.56
C SER A 270 -27.62 -16.17 34.43
N ARG A 271 -28.17 -16.06 33.23
CA ARG A 271 -29.51 -15.52 32.98
C ARG A 271 -30.57 -16.44 33.57
N ALA A 272 -30.45 -17.76 33.41
CA ALA A 272 -31.33 -18.73 34.02
C ALA A 272 -31.28 -18.66 35.56
N CYS A 273 -30.08 -18.56 36.16
CA CYS A 273 -29.92 -18.35 37.60
C CYS A 273 -30.58 -17.03 38.07
N ALA A 274 -30.39 -15.94 37.32
CA ALA A 274 -31.04 -14.66 37.63
C ALA A 274 -32.55 -14.77 37.57
N PHE A 275 -33.15 -15.49 36.62
CA PHE A 275 -34.56 -15.74 36.53
C PHE A 275 -35.08 -16.63 37.67
N LEU A 276 -34.32 -17.64 38.11
CA LEU A 276 -34.71 -18.50 39.22
C LEU A 276 -34.70 -17.71 40.56
N ILE A 277 -33.56 -17.04 40.87
CA ILE A 277 -33.43 -16.30 42.13
C ILE A 277 -34.31 -15.05 42.11
N GLY A 278 -34.23 -14.25 41.05
CA GLY A 278 -35.02 -13.03 40.89
C GLY A 278 -36.52 -13.31 40.74
N GLY A 279 -36.88 -14.38 40.02
CA GLY A 279 -38.24 -14.85 39.86
C GLY A 279 -38.86 -15.26 41.21
N TYR A 280 -38.08 -15.97 42.05
CA TYR A 280 -38.51 -16.27 43.41
C TYR A 280 -38.80 -14.99 44.21
N TRP A 281 -37.98 -13.95 44.12
CA TRP A 281 -38.25 -12.66 44.77
C TRP A 281 -39.46 -11.92 44.18
N VAL A 282 -39.71 -12.06 42.88
CA VAL A 282 -40.91 -11.49 42.24
C VAL A 282 -42.17 -12.21 42.72
N VAL A 283 -42.19 -13.55 42.83
CA VAL A 283 -43.31 -14.33 43.37
C VAL A 283 -43.58 -13.97 44.82
N GLN A 284 -42.54 -13.68 45.61
CA GLN A 284 -42.66 -13.21 47.01
C GLN A 284 -43.09 -11.74 47.12
N GLY A 285 -43.24 -10.99 46.01
CA GLY A 285 -43.58 -9.59 46.00
C GLY A 285 -42.47 -8.64 46.45
N THR A 286 -41.25 -9.13 46.64
CA THR A 286 -40.10 -8.34 47.11
C THR A 286 -39.31 -7.65 46.00
N TRP A 287 -39.56 -8.01 44.72
CA TRP A 287 -38.92 -7.41 43.57
C TRP A 287 -39.88 -7.30 42.38
N GLN A 288 -39.62 -6.39 41.44
CA GLN A 288 -40.49 -6.10 40.30
C GLN A 288 -40.13 -6.99 39.09
N LEU A 289 -41.14 -7.43 38.32
CA LEU A 289 -40.95 -8.27 37.14
C LEU A 289 -40.18 -7.55 36.03
N GLY A 290 -40.50 -6.28 35.80
CA GLY A 290 -39.82 -5.45 34.82
C GLY A 290 -38.32 -5.27 35.17
N ALA A 291 -38.01 -5.13 36.48
CA ALA A 291 -36.63 -5.05 36.94
C ALA A 291 -35.85 -6.36 36.65
N LEU A 292 -36.49 -7.54 36.80
CA LEU A 292 -35.87 -8.85 36.46
C LEU A 292 -35.53 -8.95 34.96
N ILE A 293 -36.45 -8.53 34.10
CA ILE A 293 -36.27 -8.57 32.64
C ILE A 293 -35.17 -7.59 32.23
N ALA A 294 -35.19 -6.35 32.76
CA ALA A 294 -34.14 -5.37 32.49
C ALA A 294 -32.76 -5.85 32.98
N PHE A 295 -32.66 -6.45 34.17
CA PHE A 295 -31.45 -7.03 34.70
C PHE A 295 -30.87 -8.11 33.78
N SER A 296 -31.69 -9.06 33.33
CA SER A 296 -31.30 -10.12 32.40
C SER A 296 -30.78 -9.56 31.07
N THR A 297 -31.35 -8.47 30.58
CA THR A 297 -30.92 -7.81 29.34
C THR A 297 -29.57 -7.11 29.54
N TYR A 298 -29.36 -6.34 30.60
CA TYR A 298 -28.08 -5.69 30.90
C TYR A 298 -26.96 -6.69 31.15
N LEU A 299 -27.25 -7.84 31.79
CA LEU A 299 -26.30 -8.91 31.99
C LEU A 299 -25.78 -9.45 30.65
N GLY A 300 -26.68 -9.63 29.67
CA GLY A 300 -26.29 -10.02 28.30
C GLY A 300 -25.48 -8.94 27.57
N MET A 301 -25.83 -7.66 27.79
CA MET A 301 -25.12 -6.53 27.17
C MET A 301 -23.71 -6.31 27.70
N ALA A 302 -23.37 -6.80 28.90
CA ALA A 302 -22.03 -6.65 29.50
C ALA A 302 -20.95 -7.52 28.81
N VAL A 303 -21.32 -8.63 28.16
CA VAL A 303 -20.37 -9.60 27.58
C VAL A 303 -19.63 -9.05 26.37
N GLY A 304 -20.34 -8.40 25.44
CA GLY A 304 -19.77 -7.85 24.21
C GLY A 304 -18.62 -6.86 24.45
N PRO A 305 -18.80 -5.84 25.30
CA PRO A 305 -17.74 -4.91 25.68
C PRO A 305 -16.48 -5.60 26.25
N VAL A 306 -16.63 -6.64 27.08
CA VAL A 306 -15.49 -7.41 27.62
C VAL A 306 -14.70 -8.07 26.52
N GLN A 307 -15.36 -8.73 25.56
CA GLN A 307 -14.72 -9.36 24.41
C GLN A 307 -13.98 -8.33 23.53
N SER A 308 -14.59 -7.18 23.30
CA SER A 308 -14.00 -6.08 22.52
C SER A 308 -12.72 -5.54 23.16
N LEU A 309 -12.72 -5.34 24.49
CA LEU A 309 -11.55 -4.86 25.24
C LEU A 309 -10.42 -5.90 25.27
N LEU A 310 -10.74 -7.19 25.33
CA LEU A 310 -9.73 -8.25 25.21
C LEU A 310 -9.11 -8.29 23.79
N GLY A 311 -9.92 -8.01 22.75
CA GLY A 311 -9.46 -7.89 21.37
C GLY A 311 -8.47 -6.74 21.15
N LEU A 312 -8.59 -5.66 21.93
CA LEU A 312 -7.72 -4.48 21.83
C LEU A 312 -6.24 -4.82 22.04
N TYR A 313 -5.91 -5.73 22.94
CA TYR A 313 -4.53 -6.16 23.19
C TYR A 313 -3.91 -6.82 21.93
N VAL A 314 -4.69 -7.64 21.21
CA VAL A 314 -4.24 -8.24 19.93
C VAL A 314 -4.05 -7.18 18.87
N ALA A 315 -4.99 -6.23 18.80
CA ALA A 315 -4.90 -5.12 17.85
C ALA A 315 -3.65 -4.26 18.10
N ILE A 316 -3.27 -4.02 19.37
CA ILE A 316 -2.02 -3.33 19.73
C ILE A 316 -0.80 -4.10 19.19
N GLN A 317 -0.72 -5.41 19.42
CA GLN A 317 0.41 -6.22 18.97
C GLN A 317 0.55 -6.22 17.44
N ARG A 318 -0.56 -6.39 16.72
CA ARG A 318 -0.55 -6.35 15.25
C ARG A 318 -0.09 -4.99 14.74
N MET A 319 -0.68 -3.92 15.28
CA MET A 319 -0.31 -2.55 14.93
C MET A 319 1.19 -2.29 15.16
N THR A 320 1.75 -2.76 16.27
CA THR A 320 3.17 -2.57 16.58
C THR A 320 4.07 -3.24 15.56
N VAL A 321 3.77 -4.47 15.15
CA VAL A 321 4.52 -5.19 14.12
C VAL A 321 4.42 -4.46 12.79
N SER A 322 3.20 -4.10 12.36
CA SER A 322 2.98 -3.39 11.10
C SER A 322 3.61 -2.00 11.11
N LEU A 323 3.54 -1.28 12.23
CA LEU A 323 4.18 0.03 12.39
C LEU A 323 5.71 -0.08 12.29
N GLY A 324 6.32 -1.10 12.90
CA GLY A 324 7.75 -1.38 12.78
C GLY A 324 8.18 -1.60 11.33
N ARG A 325 7.44 -2.42 10.57
CA ARG A 325 7.72 -2.70 9.14
C ARG A 325 7.55 -1.47 8.24
N VAL A 326 6.56 -0.65 8.51
CA VAL A 326 6.34 0.62 7.78
C VAL A 326 7.44 1.61 8.10
N MET A 327 7.86 1.71 9.37
CA MET A 327 8.94 2.61 9.79
C MET A 327 10.31 2.17 9.29
N GLU A 328 10.57 0.86 9.17
CA GLU A 328 11.75 0.34 8.47
C GLU A 328 11.81 0.87 7.04
N LEU A 329 10.69 0.75 6.30
CA LEU A 329 10.61 1.23 4.92
C LEU A 329 10.77 2.75 4.83
N ARG A 330 10.16 3.49 5.75
CA ARG A 330 10.25 4.95 5.81
C ARG A 330 11.63 5.45 6.29
N GLY A 331 12.38 4.62 6.98
CA GLY A 331 13.75 4.88 7.43
C GLY A 331 14.80 4.76 6.32
N GLU A 332 14.46 4.10 5.20
CA GLU A 332 15.34 4.04 4.03
C GLU A 332 15.60 5.44 3.49
N GLN A 333 16.86 5.77 3.29
CA GLN A 333 17.25 7.09 2.81
C GLN A 333 17.44 7.08 1.29
N PRO A 334 17.00 8.11 0.56
CA PRO A 334 17.38 8.30 -0.82
C PRO A 334 18.91 8.35 -0.95
N THR A 335 19.47 7.59 -1.88
CA THR A 335 20.92 7.57 -2.11
C THR A 335 21.38 8.83 -2.82
N VAL A 336 20.48 9.52 -3.50
CA VAL A 336 20.75 10.74 -4.26
C VAL A 336 19.75 11.82 -3.86
N LEU A 337 20.24 13.00 -3.51
CA LEU A 337 19.43 14.12 -3.07
C LEU A 337 19.68 15.35 -3.95
N THR A 338 18.63 16.11 -4.22
CA THR A 338 18.77 17.47 -4.76
C THR A 338 19.44 18.35 -3.71
N PRO A 339 20.48 19.13 -4.04
CA PRO A 339 21.11 20.04 -3.11
C PRO A 339 20.14 21.14 -2.65
N ALA A 340 20.36 21.70 -1.45
CA ALA A 340 19.49 22.72 -0.89
C ALA A 340 19.44 24.00 -1.76
N THR A 341 20.53 24.29 -2.46
CA THR A 341 20.67 25.41 -3.40
C THR A 341 21.21 24.89 -4.72
N PRO A 342 20.35 24.35 -5.61
CA PRO A 342 20.80 23.80 -6.87
C PRO A 342 21.33 24.92 -7.79
N GLN A 343 22.38 24.61 -8.53
CA GLN A 343 22.87 25.49 -9.59
C GLN A 343 21.90 25.48 -10.77
N PRO A 344 21.85 26.56 -11.56
CA PRO A 344 21.04 26.61 -12.77
C PRO A 344 21.53 25.56 -13.77
N LEU A 345 20.59 24.86 -14.42
CA LEU A 345 20.92 23.89 -15.44
C LEU A 345 21.51 24.59 -16.68
N PRO A 346 22.66 24.15 -17.20
CA PRO A 346 23.21 24.70 -18.43
C PRO A 346 22.23 24.58 -19.61
N ALA A 347 22.08 25.62 -20.41
CA ALA A 347 21.24 25.64 -21.59
C ALA A 347 21.77 24.72 -22.70
N SER A 348 23.07 24.60 -22.80
CA SER A 348 23.84 23.66 -23.63
C SER A 348 25.06 23.25 -22.82
N GLY A 349 25.63 22.08 -23.09
CA GLY A 349 26.82 21.71 -22.37
C GLY A 349 27.41 20.40 -22.83
N ASP A 350 28.75 20.40 -22.84
CA ASP A 350 29.51 19.20 -23.07
C ASP A 350 29.32 18.23 -21.91
N LEU A 351 29.31 16.93 -22.19
CA LEU A 351 29.26 15.92 -21.15
C LEU A 351 30.69 15.43 -20.87
N ARG A 352 31.08 15.50 -19.60
CA ARG A 352 32.42 15.08 -19.19
C ARG A 352 32.36 14.10 -18.02
N PHE A 353 33.03 12.99 -18.18
CA PHE A 353 33.32 12.04 -17.10
C PHE A 353 34.79 12.26 -16.69
N ASP A 354 35.02 12.55 -15.42
CA ASP A 354 36.32 12.93 -14.88
C ASP A 354 36.72 11.96 -13.76
N ASP A 355 37.52 10.95 -14.12
CA ASP A 355 38.04 9.86 -13.27
C ASP A 355 36.94 9.14 -12.46
N VAL A 356 35.86 8.76 -13.15
CA VAL A 356 34.66 8.20 -12.50
C VAL A 356 34.87 6.74 -12.12
N HIS A 357 34.68 6.45 -10.82
CA HIS A 357 34.68 5.09 -10.28
C HIS A 357 33.31 4.78 -9.66
N PHE A 358 32.82 3.57 -9.92
CA PHE A 358 31.55 3.13 -9.36
C PHE A 358 31.49 1.60 -9.23
N SER A 359 30.88 1.13 -8.13
CA SER A 359 30.52 -0.28 -7.93
C SER A 359 29.14 -0.41 -7.28
N HIS A 360 28.37 -1.36 -7.76
CA HIS A 360 27.11 -1.72 -7.09
C HIS A 360 27.39 -2.43 -5.76
N PRO A 361 26.55 -2.27 -4.74
CA PRO A 361 26.67 -2.98 -3.47
C PRO A 361 26.78 -4.50 -3.68
N GLY A 362 27.81 -5.11 -3.09
CA GLY A 362 28.04 -6.57 -3.18
C GLY A 362 28.62 -7.08 -4.51
N ARG A 363 29.01 -6.19 -5.42
CA ARG A 363 29.70 -6.55 -6.69
C ARG A 363 31.10 -5.97 -6.73
N SER A 364 31.94 -6.55 -7.58
CA SER A 364 33.24 -5.98 -7.92
C SER A 364 33.06 -4.64 -8.63
N THR A 365 34.12 -3.79 -8.60
CA THR A 365 34.11 -2.47 -9.24
C THR A 365 33.63 -2.58 -10.70
N THR A 366 32.54 -1.88 -10.99
CA THR A 366 31.87 -1.92 -12.31
C THR A 366 32.52 -0.93 -13.29
N LEU A 367 32.86 0.27 -12.81
CA LEU A 367 33.52 1.33 -13.59
C LEU A 367 34.81 1.76 -12.88
N ARG A 368 35.88 1.90 -13.64
CA ARG A 368 37.24 2.13 -13.12
C ARG A 368 37.92 3.28 -13.85
N GLY A 369 37.90 4.48 -13.25
CA GLY A 369 38.60 5.63 -13.82
C GLY A 369 38.07 6.04 -15.19
N ILE A 370 36.75 6.11 -15.35
CA ILE A 370 36.16 6.51 -16.63
C ILE A 370 36.51 7.97 -16.89
N GLN A 371 37.18 8.18 -18.02
CA GLN A 371 37.50 9.50 -18.57
C GLN A 371 36.87 9.62 -19.96
N ALA A 372 35.99 10.58 -20.16
CA ALA A 372 35.40 10.86 -21.47
C ALA A 372 35.02 12.33 -21.58
N PHE A 373 35.20 12.89 -22.74
CA PHE A 373 34.72 14.21 -23.12
C PHE A 373 33.87 14.08 -24.38
N ILE A 374 32.61 14.49 -24.26
CA ILE A 374 31.60 14.43 -25.32
C ILE A 374 31.13 15.85 -25.60
N PRO A 375 31.60 16.51 -26.66
CA PRO A 375 31.11 17.81 -27.06
C PRO A 375 29.61 17.82 -27.31
N TYR A 376 28.97 18.93 -27.02
CA TYR A 376 27.54 19.10 -27.27
C TYR A 376 27.21 18.94 -28.77
N GLY A 377 26.09 18.26 -29.04
CA GLY A 377 25.57 18.09 -30.39
C GLY A 377 26.10 16.88 -31.18
N LEU A 378 27.07 16.16 -30.63
CA LEU A 378 27.65 14.99 -31.32
C LEU A 378 26.84 13.70 -31.14
N LYS A 379 26.97 12.84 -32.13
CA LYS A 379 26.50 11.45 -32.10
C LYS A 379 27.61 10.53 -31.59
N VAL A 380 27.35 9.88 -30.46
CA VAL A 380 28.34 9.04 -29.78
C VAL A 380 27.88 7.59 -29.81
N ALA A 381 28.74 6.70 -30.23
CA ALA A 381 28.54 5.26 -30.15
C ALA A 381 29.25 4.69 -28.92
N LEU A 382 28.51 3.96 -28.09
CA LEU A 382 29.03 3.23 -26.94
C LEU A 382 28.83 1.73 -27.15
N SER A 383 29.94 1.02 -27.32
CA SER A 383 29.98 -0.45 -27.49
C SER A 383 30.58 -1.14 -26.27
N GLY A 384 30.45 -2.46 -26.21
CA GLY A 384 31.01 -3.28 -25.13
C GLY A 384 30.19 -4.54 -24.88
N GLY A 385 30.76 -5.54 -24.26
CA GLY A 385 30.09 -6.80 -23.93
C GLY A 385 28.85 -6.61 -23.01
N SER A 386 28.04 -7.66 -22.88
CA SER A 386 26.94 -7.65 -21.92
C SER A 386 27.48 -7.64 -20.49
N GLY A 387 26.90 -6.82 -19.61
CA GLY A 387 27.26 -6.74 -18.18
C GLY A 387 28.53 -5.95 -17.86
N VAL A 388 29.21 -5.33 -18.83
CA VAL A 388 30.46 -4.55 -18.59
C VAL A 388 30.23 -3.19 -17.91
N GLY A 389 28.97 -2.73 -17.77
CA GLY A 389 28.67 -1.47 -17.09
C GLY A 389 28.06 -0.36 -17.95
N LYS A 390 27.64 -0.63 -19.21
CA LYS A 390 27.00 0.39 -20.08
C LYS A 390 25.77 1.02 -19.45
N SER A 391 24.84 0.21 -18.92
CA SER A 391 23.64 0.72 -18.24
C SER A 391 23.99 1.46 -16.94
N THR A 392 25.07 1.07 -16.25
CA THR A 392 25.58 1.79 -15.09
C THR A 392 26.06 3.20 -15.45
N LEU A 393 26.66 3.38 -16.63
CA LEU A 393 27.06 4.69 -17.13
C LEU A 393 25.85 5.60 -17.38
N ILE A 394 24.75 5.03 -17.94
CA ILE A 394 23.47 5.73 -18.11
C ILE A 394 22.86 6.09 -16.75
N ASP A 395 22.88 5.16 -15.79
CA ASP A 395 22.37 5.40 -14.44
C ASP A 395 23.10 6.54 -13.72
N LEU A 396 24.41 6.66 -13.92
CA LEU A 396 25.20 7.78 -13.42
C LEU A 396 24.85 9.09 -14.15
N LEU A 397 24.63 9.04 -15.46
CA LEU A 397 24.22 10.20 -16.25
C LEU A 397 22.86 10.74 -15.83
N GLN A 398 21.89 9.86 -15.59
CA GLN A 398 20.57 10.23 -15.05
C GLN A 398 20.58 10.48 -13.54
N ARG A 399 21.75 10.34 -12.92
CA ARG A 399 21.95 10.47 -11.48
C ARG A 399 20.98 9.60 -10.67
N HIS A 400 20.86 8.31 -11.07
CA HIS A 400 20.26 7.27 -10.25
C HIS A 400 21.20 6.83 -9.12
N HIS A 401 22.48 7.06 -9.32
CA HIS A 401 23.57 6.88 -8.37
C HIS A 401 24.55 8.05 -8.52
N ASP A 402 25.23 8.41 -7.44
CA ASP A 402 26.40 9.27 -7.50
C ASP A 402 27.68 8.41 -7.59
N PRO A 403 28.71 8.82 -8.32
CA PRO A 403 29.98 8.09 -8.38
C PRO A 403 30.64 8.04 -7.01
N GLN A 404 31.38 6.95 -6.73
CA GLN A 404 32.14 6.77 -5.48
C GLN A 404 33.38 7.67 -5.43
N SER A 405 34.00 7.89 -6.56
CA SER A 405 35.04 8.91 -6.75
C SER A 405 34.95 9.47 -8.18
N GLY A 406 35.58 10.63 -8.40
CA GLY A 406 35.42 11.37 -9.64
C GLY A 406 34.13 12.16 -9.70
N ARG A 407 33.79 12.65 -10.89
CA ARG A 407 32.62 13.48 -11.14
C ARG A 407 32.12 13.36 -12.57
N VAL A 408 30.81 13.59 -12.74
CA VAL A 408 30.16 13.73 -14.05
C VAL A 408 29.69 15.16 -14.16
N LEU A 409 30.10 15.85 -15.22
CA LEU A 409 29.81 17.27 -15.45
C LEU A 409 28.94 17.43 -16.70
N LEU A 410 28.02 18.37 -16.64
CA LEU A 410 27.27 18.91 -17.77
C LEU A 410 27.68 20.39 -17.93
N GLY A 411 28.41 20.69 -19.03
CA GLY A 411 29.18 21.93 -19.11
C GLY A 411 30.24 21.95 -18.02
N GLU A 412 30.27 23.03 -17.24
CA GLU A 412 31.20 23.20 -16.09
C GLU A 412 30.59 22.77 -14.75
N VAL A 413 29.32 22.31 -14.72
CA VAL A 413 28.57 22.03 -13.48
C VAL A 413 28.55 20.53 -13.20
N ASP A 414 28.91 20.14 -11.98
CA ASP A 414 28.78 18.76 -11.52
C ASP A 414 27.29 18.40 -11.40
N LEU A 415 26.91 17.20 -11.88
CA LEU A 415 25.53 16.72 -11.80
C LEU A 415 24.98 16.72 -10.37
N ARG A 416 25.86 16.57 -9.36
CA ARG A 416 25.49 16.59 -7.93
C ARG A 416 24.99 17.95 -7.45
N GLU A 417 25.34 19.02 -8.15
CA GLU A 417 24.95 20.40 -7.84
C GLU A 417 23.67 20.83 -8.54
N LEU A 418 23.11 20.00 -9.44
CA LEU A 418 21.91 20.29 -10.21
C LEU A 418 20.64 19.78 -9.52
N ASP A 419 19.50 20.43 -9.82
CA ASP A 419 18.19 19.91 -9.46
C ASP A 419 17.89 18.61 -10.22
N LEU A 420 17.58 17.54 -9.50
CA LEU A 420 17.33 16.20 -10.06
C LEU A 420 16.19 16.16 -11.07
N PHE A 421 15.11 16.89 -10.79
CA PHE A 421 13.94 16.88 -11.65
C PHE A 421 14.24 17.58 -12.98
N GLN A 422 14.91 18.73 -12.93
CA GLN A 422 15.31 19.47 -14.10
C GLN A 422 16.35 18.69 -14.92
N LEU A 423 17.36 18.08 -14.27
CA LEU A 423 18.36 17.26 -14.91
C LEU A 423 17.72 16.11 -15.70
N ARG A 424 16.86 15.32 -15.05
CA ARG A 424 16.19 14.16 -15.68
C ARG A 424 15.24 14.54 -16.80
N ARG A 425 14.65 15.73 -16.76
CA ARG A 425 13.84 16.25 -17.87
C ARG A 425 14.68 16.59 -19.10
N ARG A 426 15.97 16.87 -18.94
CA ARG A 426 16.86 17.21 -20.04
C ARG A 426 17.69 16.03 -20.57
N ILE A 427 17.50 14.86 -19.97
CA ILE A 427 18.15 13.60 -20.42
C ILE A 427 17.04 12.59 -20.71
N ALA A 428 16.74 12.36 -21.98
CA ALA A 428 15.78 11.33 -22.36
C ALA A 428 16.51 10.00 -22.61
N VAL A 429 15.93 8.90 -22.14
CA VAL A 429 16.46 7.55 -22.37
C VAL A 429 15.36 6.70 -23.01
N VAL A 430 15.65 6.18 -24.19
CA VAL A 430 14.86 5.12 -24.84
C VAL A 430 15.54 3.79 -24.48
N SER A 431 14.96 3.10 -23.50
CA SER A 431 15.50 1.83 -22.99
C SER A 431 15.09 0.64 -23.85
N GLN A 432 15.81 -0.45 -23.70
CA GLN A 432 15.52 -1.74 -24.35
C GLN A 432 14.11 -2.25 -23.96
N ASP A 433 13.78 -2.18 -22.66
CA ASP A 433 12.46 -2.55 -22.13
C ASP A 433 11.56 -1.31 -22.07
N ILE A 434 10.71 -1.13 -23.07
CA ILE A 434 9.81 0.01 -23.16
C ILE A 434 8.60 -0.19 -22.26
N VAL A 435 8.48 0.66 -21.27
CA VAL A 435 7.36 0.65 -20.33
C VAL A 435 6.19 1.48 -20.86
N LEU A 436 5.03 0.84 -21.01
CA LEU A 436 3.76 1.49 -21.31
C LEU A 436 2.81 1.33 -20.12
N PHE A 437 2.14 2.42 -19.77
CA PHE A 437 1.17 2.45 -18.69
C PHE A 437 -0.25 2.20 -19.22
N ARG A 438 -1.10 1.71 -18.36
CA ARG A 438 -2.54 1.62 -18.65
C ARG A 438 -3.09 3.05 -18.77
N GLY A 439 -3.67 3.38 -19.90
CA GLY A 439 -4.18 4.70 -20.25
C GLY A 439 -4.32 4.81 -21.76
N SER A 440 -4.64 5.98 -22.28
CA SER A 440 -4.70 6.23 -23.72
C SER A 440 -3.30 6.26 -24.36
N LEU A 441 -3.24 6.20 -25.69
CA LEU A 441 -1.99 6.42 -26.42
C LEU A 441 -1.47 7.84 -26.15
N ALA A 442 -2.36 8.84 -26.11
CA ALA A 442 -2.01 10.23 -25.78
C ALA A 442 -1.39 10.35 -24.38
N ASP A 443 -1.98 9.73 -23.34
CA ASP A 443 -1.42 9.72 -21.98
C ASP A 443 -0.01 9.11 -21.95
N ASN A 444 0.17 8.06 -22.74
CA ASN A 444 1.47 7.41 -22.85
C ASN A 444 2.49 8.28 -23.58
N LEU A 445 2.13 9.02 -24.60
CA LEU A 445 2.99 9.97 -25.29
C LEU A 445 3.35 11.16 -24.40
N ALA A 446 2.37 11.71 -23.69
CA ALA A 446 2.54 12.87 -22.81
C ALA A 446 3.14 12.55 -21.43
N TYR A 447 3.51 11.31 -21.15
CA TYR A 447 3.91 10.88 -19.80
C TYR A 447 5.02 11.74 -19.17
N ALA A 448 6.02 12.15 -19.96
CA ALA A 448 7.11 13.02 -19.50
C ALA A 448 6.73 14.51 -19.46
N VAL A 449 5.68 14.93 -20.17
CA VAL A 449 5.17 16.31 -20.28
C VAL A 449 3.64 16.29 -20.20
N PRO A 450 3.06 16.09 -19.00
CA PRO A 450 1.60 15.91 -18.86
C PRO A 450 0.74 17.08 -19.34
N ASP A 451 1.31 18.30 -19.35
CA ASP A 451 0.64 19.54 -19.76
C ASP A 451 0.82 19.84 -21.25
N ALA A 452 1.34 18.90 -22.04
CA ALA A 452 1.52 19.09 -23.48
C ALA A 452 0.19 19.27 -24.19
N SER A 453 0.15 20.20 -25.13
CA SER A 453 -1.06 20.41 -25.95
C SER A 453 -1.33 19.21 -26.85
N ARG A 454 -2.59 19.02 -27.22
CA ARG A 454 -2.98 17.92 -28.11
C ARG A 454 -2.31 17.98 -29.47
N GLU A 455 -2.11 19.21 -29.95
CA GLU A 455 -1.41 19.50 -31.19
C GLU A 455 0.07 19.08 -31.12
N ALA A 456 0.73 19.38 -29.99
CA ALA A 456 2.11 18.94 -29.76
C ALA A 456 2.23 17.40 -29.69
N ILE A 457 1.29 16.73 -29.03
CA ILE A 457 1.23 15.27 -28.97
C ILE A 457 1.02 14.67 -30.36
N ALA A 458 0.10 15.23 -31.16
CA ALA A 458 -0.15 14.77 -32.53
C ALA A 458 1.08 14.98 -33.42
N GLU A 459 1.75 16.13 -33.28
CA GLU A 459 2.95 16.43 -34.08
C GLU A 459 4.10 15.47 -33.76
N VAL A 460 4.42 15.20 -32.49
CA VAL A 460 5.47 14.24 -32.16
C VAL A 460 5.10 12.81 -32.55
N ALA A 461 3.82 12.46 -32.52
CA ALA A 461 3.34 11.17 -33.01
C ALA A 461 3.56 11.03 -34.52
N ARG A 462 3.26 12.07 -35.30
CA ARG A 462 3.51 12.14 -36.73
C ARG A 462 5.02 12.06 -37.03
N LEU A 463 5.83 12.83 -36.33
CA LEU A 463 7.28 12.83 -36.48
C LEU A 463 7.90 11.44 -36.17
N ALA A 464 7.34 10.73 -35.20
CA ALA A 464 7.75 9.35 -34.86
C ALA A 464 7.07 8.28 -35.75
N GLN A 465 6.38 8.66 -36.82
CA GLN A 465 5.73 7.74 -37.77
C GLN A 465 4.69 6.82 -37.10
N LEU A 466 3.86 7.37 -36.21
CA LEU A 466 2.79 6.63 -35.54
C LEU A 466 1.44 6.71 -36.27
N ASP A 467 1.37 7.41 -37.43
CA ASP A 467 0.13 7.64 -38.17
C ASP A 467 -0.61 6.35 -38.51
N SER A 468 0.10 5.33 -38.99
CA SER A 468 -0.47 4.01 -39.31
C SER A 468 -1.04 3.30 -38.08
N LEU A 469 -0.36 3.41 -36.92
CA LEU A 469 -0.85 2.88 -35.66
C LEU A 469 -2.12 3.62 -35.23
N ILE A 470 -2.08 4.96 -35.23
CA ILE A 470 -3.20 5.81 -34.82
C ILE A 470 -4.44 5.52 -35.68
N ALA A 471 -4.26 5.39 -37.01
CA ALA A 471 -5.34 5.06 -37.93
C ALA A 471 -5.91 3.63 -37.72
N SER A 472 -5.12 2.70 -37.19
CA SER A 472 -5.57 1.33 -36.90
C SER A 472 -6.30 1.20 -35.57
N LEU A 473 -6.20 2.20 -34.69
CA LEU A 473 -6.82 2.20 -33.38
C LEU A 473 -8.24 2.80 -33.43
N PRO A 474 -9.23 2.22 -32.71
CA PRO A 474 -10.65 2.65 -32.81
C PRO A 474 -10.91 4.11 -32.48
N GLU A 475 -10.16 4.66 -31.48
CA GLU A 475 -10.30 6.02 -30.99
C GLU A 475 -9.03 6.87 -31.25
N GLY A 476 -8.16 6.41 -32.17
CA GLY A 476 -6.92 7.09 -32.51
C GLY A 476 -6.03 7.32 -31.27
N LEU A 477 -5.65 8.56 -31.00
CA LEU A 477 -4.83 8.94 -29.85
C LEU A 477 -5.49 8.64 -28.48
N ASP A 478 -6.83 8.61 -28.42
CA ASP A 478 -7.57 8.36 -27.18
C ASP A 478 -7.78 6.86 -26.92
N SER A 479 -7.37 6.00 -27.85
CA SER A 479 -7.51 4.56 -27.72
C SER A 479 -6.76 4.04 -26.48
N PRO A 480 -7.42 3.26 -25.61
CA PRO A 480 -6.80 2.72 -24.43
C PRO A 480 -5.77 1.65 -24.80
N LEU A 481 -4.58 1.77 -24.26
CA LEU A 481 -3.54 0.75 -24.33
C LEU A 481 -3.71 -0.24 -23.15
N GLY A 482 -3.73 -1.54 -23.46
CA GLY A 482 -3.78 -2.59 -22.45
C GLY A 482 -2.53 -2.62 -21.56
N GLU A 483 -2.53 -3.50 -20.56
CA GLU A 483 -1.39 -3.66 -19.65
C GLU A 483 -0.08 -3.87 -20.43
N ARG A 484 0.91 -3.01 -20.17
CA ARG A 484 2.23 -3.01 -20.83
C ARG A 484 2.18 -2.96 -22.35
N GLY A 485 1.05 -2.52 -22.94
CA GLY A 485 0.89 -2.46 -24.41
C GLY A 485 1.13 -3.81 -25.11
N GLN A 486 0.65 -4.92 -24.55
CA GLN A 486 0.88 -6.28 -25.07
C GLN A 486 0.38 -6.46 -26.50
N GLN A 487 -0.59 -5.67 -26.91
CA GLN A 487 -1.17 -5.67 -28.26
C GLN A 487 -0.29 -4.96 -29.33
N LEU A 488 0.78 -4.25 -28.89
CA LEU A 488 1.65 -3.50 -29.79
C LEU A 488 2.90 -4.30 -30.15
N SER A 489 3.32 -4.17 -31.41
CA SER A 489 4.61 -4.71 -31.86
C SER A 489 5.78 -4.00 -31.18
N GLY A 490 6.97 -4.64 -31.15
CA GLY A 490 8.19 -4.03 -30.62
C GLY A 490 8.51 -2.69 -31.30
N GLY A 491 8.40 -2.60 -32.62
CA GLY A 491 8.62 -1.36 -33.37
C GLY A 491 7.61 -0.25 -33.05
N GLN A 492 6.32 -0.59 -32.81
CA GLN A 492 5.31 0.39 -32.38
C GLN A 492 5.62 0.94 -31.00
N LYS A 493 5.99 0.09 -30.03
CA LYS A 493 6.43 0.53 -28.70
C LYS A 493 7.63 1.47 -28.78
N GLN A 494 8.59 1.15 -29.64
CA GLN A 494 9.78 1.94 -29.84
C GLN A 494 9.46 3.33 -30.40
N ARG A 495 8.61 3.43 -31.42
CA ARG A 495 8.15 4.72 -31.95
C ARG A 495 7.41 5.56 -30.90
N ILE A 496 6.64 4.93 -30.00
CA ILE A 496 6.03 5.61 -28.85
C ILE A 496 7.10 6.16 -27.90
N ALA A 497 8.16 5.40 -27.61
CA ALA A 497 9.25 5.86 -26.74
C ALA A 497 10.03 7.02 -27.36
N ILE A 498 10.25 6.99 -28.69
CA ILE A 498 10.86 8.10 -29.44
C ILE A 498 9.98 9.34 -29.41
N ALA A 499 8.67 9.19 -29.63
CA ALA A 499 7.73 10.32 -29.54
C ALA A 499 7.72 10.95 -28.15
N ARG A 500 7.80 10.15 -27.07
CA ARG A 500 8.00 10.64 -25.69
C ARG A 500 9.26 11.48 -25.56
N ALA A 501 10.38 10.99 -26.10
CA ALA A 501 11.66 11.68 -26.05
C ALA A 501 11.61 13.00 -26.87
N LEU A 502 10.93 13.03 -28.01
CA LEU A 502 10.70 14.26 -28.78
C LEU A 502 9.91 15.29 -27.99
N LEU A 503 8.82 14.87 -27.35
CA LEU A 503 7.97 15.75 -26.58
C LEU A 503 8.69 16.33 -25.34
N GLN A 504 9.64 15.56 -24.77
CA GLN A 504 10.45 15.98 -23.63
C GLN A 504 11.47 17.06 -23.98
N ASP A 505 11.87 17.18 -25.24
CA ASP A 505 12.85 18.15 -25.74
C ASP A 505 14.21 18.13 -25.00
N PRO A 506 14.92 16.98 -24.97
CA PRO A 506 16.11 16.79 -24.16
C PRO A 506 17.35 17.45 -24.73
N LEU A 507 18.36 17.75 -23.87
CA LEU A 507 19.72 18.11 -24.28
C LEU A 507 20.52 16.87 -24.73
N ILE A 508 20.28 15.75 -24.04
CA ILE A 508 20.98 14.48 -24.28
C ILE A 508 19.93 13.38 -24.50
N LEU A 509 20.00 12.70 -25.63
CA LEU A 509 19.22 11.52 -25.93
C LEU A 509 20.09 10.28 -25.82
N VAL A 510 19.67 9.32 -25.02
CA VAL A 510 20.32 7.99 -24.91
C VAL A 510 19.41 6.94 -25.53
N LEU A 511 19.96 6.12 -26.41
CA LEU A 511 19.30 4.97 -27.02
C LEU A 511 20.01 3.71 -26.52
N ASP A 512 19.41 2.99 -25.58
CA ASP A 512 19.99 1.77 -24.99
C ASP A 512 19.38 0.53 -25.64
N GLU A 513 20.11 -0.04 -26.63
CA GLU A 513 19.69 -1.20 -27.43
C GLU A 513 18.25 -1.08 -27.97
N ALA A 514 17.81 0.17 -28.16
CA ALA A 514 16.44 0.51 -28.47
C ALA A 514 15.93 -0.09 -29.79
N THR A 515 16.80 -0.64 -30.62
CA THR A 515 16.51 -1.20 -31.96
C THR A 515 16.70 -2.72 -32.04
N SER A 516 17.05 -3.38 -30.94
CA SER A 516 17.35 -4.82 -30.92
C SER A 516 16.17 -5.74 -31.31
N ALA A 517 14.93 -5.26 -31.09
CA ALA A 517 13.69 -6.02 -31.33
C ALA A 517 13.08 -5.83 -32.73
N VAL A 518 13.73 -5.06 -33.62
CA VAL A 518 13.23 -4.78 -34.97
C VAL A 518 14.23 -5.28 -36.04
N ASP A 519 13.71 -5.50 -37.25
CA ASP A 519 14.51 -5.85 -38.42
C ASP A 519 15.43 -4.68 -38.84
N GLU A 520 16.48 -4.99 -39.57
CA GLU A 520 17.56 -4.06 -39.92
C GLU A 520 17.10 -2.87 -40.78
N ALA A 521 16.06 -3.07 -41.62
CA ALA A 521 15.49 -2.01 -42.46
C ALA A 521 14.73 -1.00 -41.59
N THR A 522 13.84 -1.48 -40.70
CA THR A 522 13.09 -0.64 -39.73
C THR A 522 14.04 0.07 -38.76
N GLU A 523 15.12 -0.59 -38.31
CA GLU A 523 16.13 0.04 -37.47
C GLU A 523 16.76 1.25 -38.14
N ARG A 524 17.19 1.08 -39.41
CA ARG A 524 17.81 2.16 -40.18
C ARG A 524 16.86 3.37 -40.32
N GLU A 525 15.59 3.14 -40.69
CA GLU A 525 14.59 4.20 -40.77
C GLU A 525 14.40 4.96 -39.45
N VAL A 526 14.39 4.22 -38.33
CA VAL A 526 14.24 4.79 -36.98
C VAL A 526 15.47 5.65 -36.61
N ILE A 527 16.69 5.16 -36.88
CA ILE A 527 17.93 5.91 -36.60
C ILE A 527 18.04 7.16 -37.47
N GLU A 528 17.74 7.05 -38.77
CA GLU A 528 17.70 8.20 -39.67
C GLU A 528 16.66 9.27 -39.22
N ALA A 529 15.49 8.81 -38.74
CA ALA A 529 14.50 9.72 -38.17
C ALA A 529 15.04 10.41 -36.91
N ILE A 530 15.69 9.66 -36.00
CA ILE A 530 16.30 10.22 -34.79
C ILE A 530 17.40 11.22 -35.17
N ASP A 531 18.29 10.88 -36.08
CA ASP A 531 19.41 11.74 -36.51
C ASP A 531 18.89 13.08 -37.09
N ARG A 532 17.79 13.04 -37.82
CA ARG A 532 17.13 14.24 -38.37
C ARG A 532 16.40 15.05 -37.27
N LEU A 533 15.66 14.38 -36.38
CA LEU A 533 14.81 15.04 -35.37
C LEU A 533 15.61 15.61 -34.19
N PHE A 534 16.74 14.97 -33.86
CA PHE A 534 17.63 15.40 -32.80
C PHE A 534 18.96 15.97 -33.32
N ALA A 535 18.96 16.48 -34.56
CA ALA A 535 20.13 17.16 -35.10
C ALA A 535 20.55 18.33 -34.19
N GLY A 536 21.87 18.44 -33.93
CA GLY A 536 22.43 19.46 -33.04
C GLY A 536 22.28 19.18 -31.54
N ARG A 537 21.81 17.98 -31.14
CA ARG A 537 21.74 17.52 -29.75
C ARG A 537 22.65 16.32 -29.53
N THR A 538 23.15 16.18 -28.32
CA THR A 538 24.00 15.04 -27.97
C THR A 538 23.18 13.74 -27.99
N ARG A 539 23.64 12.75 -28.79
CA ARG A 539 22.97 11.46 -28.94
C ARG A 539 23.98 10.35 -28.57
N ILE A 540 23.63 9.54 -27.59
CA ILE A 540 24.44 8.41 -27.13
C ILE A 540 23.74 7.12 -27.55
N LEU A 541 24.32 6.39 -28.50
CA LEU A 541 23.79 5.15 -29.03
C LEU A 541 24.54 3.96 -28.43
N ILE A 542 23.83 3.09 -27.74
CA ILE A 542 24.36 1.82 -27.26
C ILE A 542 23.80 0.72 -28.16
N SER A 543 24.66 0.08 -28.91
CA SER A 543 24.29 -1.00 -29.83
C SER A 543 25.41 -2.03 -29.94
N HIS A 544 25.04 -3.25 -30.28
CA HIS A 544 25.95 -4.33 -30.66
C HIS A 544 26.06 -4.45 -32.17
N ARG A 545 25.30 -3.70 -32.95
CA ARG A 545 25.26 -3.77 -34.41
C ARG A 545 26.26 -2.78 -35.04
N PRO A 546 27.21 -3.26 -35.87
CA PRO A 546 28.20 -2.39 -36.51
C PRO A 546 27.60 -1.29 -37.37
N SER A 547 26.47 -1.57 -38.05
CA SER A 547 25.77 -0.61 -38.91
C SER A 547 25.27 0.61 -38.13
N THR A 548 24.76 0.42 -36.91
CA THR A 548 24.26 1.50 -36.02
C THR A 548 25.40 2.38 -35.49
N LEU A 549 26.59 1.82 -35.38
CA LEU A 549 27.78 2.48 -34.84
C LEU A 549 28.60 3.18 -35.93
N ALA A 550 28.35 2.88 -37.23
CA ALA A 550 29.18 3.33 -38.34
C ALA A 550 29.23 4.85 -38.53
N ASP A 551 28.09 5.54 -38.29
CA ASP A 551 27.94 6.97 -38.55
C ASP A 551 28.08 7.84 -37.28
N ALA A 552 28.74 7.34 -36.23
CA ALA A 552 28.96 8.09 -35.01
C ALA A 552 30.20 8.98 -35.11
N ASP A 553 30.06 10.23 -34.63
CA ASP A 553 31.16 11.21 -34.58
C ASP A 553 32.26 10.80 -33.59
N LEU A 554 31.86 10.15 -32.48
CA LEU A 554 32.77 9.61 -31.47
C LEU A 554 32.40 8.15 -31.18
N ARG A 555 33.43 7.30 -30.97
CA ARG A 555 33.23 5.91 -30.60
C ARG A 555 33.97 5.57 -29.32
N PHE A 556 33.22 5.02 -28.37
CA PHE A 556 33.77 4.49 -27.14
C PHE A 556 33.48 2.99 -27.04
N GLU A 557 34.41 2.27 -26.48
CA GLU A 557 34.25 0.87 -26.12
C GLU A 557 34.49 0.70 -24.61
N LEU A 558 33.53 0.12 -23.91
CA LEU A 558 33.66 -0.21 -22.50
C LEU A 558 34.16 -1.64 -22.35
N LEU A 559 35.39 -1.81 -21.85
CA LEU A 559 36.06 -3.09 -21.60
C LEU A 559 36.50 -3.16 -20.14
N ASP A 560 36.09 -4.20 -19.44
CA ASP A 560 36.47 -4.45 -18.03
C ASP A 560 36.34 -3.24 -17.11
N GLY A 561 35.31 -2.42 -17.36
CA GLY A 561 35.01 -1.23 -16.58
C GLY A 561 35.85 0.01 -16.92
N VAL A 562 36.64 -0.05 -17.99
CA VAL A 562 37.42 1.07 -18.53
C VAL A 562 36.88 1.50 -19.89
N LEU A 563 36.74 2.81 -20.10
CA LEU A 563 36.27 3.38 -21.36
C LEU A 563 37.46 3.71 -22.29
N ILE A 564 37.45 3.12 -23.46
CA ILE A 564 38.51 3.30 -24.48
C ILE A 564 37.92 4.09 -25.63
N SER A 565 38.55 5.21 -26.00
CA SER A 565 38.21 5.94 -27.23
C SER A 565 38.77 5.23 -28.43
N LYS A 566 37.90 4.92 -29.40
CA LYS A 566 38.31 4.38 -30.71
C LYS A 566 38.36 5.50 -31.74
N ALA A 567 39.47 5.66 -32.42
CA ALA A 567 39.59 6.59 -33.54
C ALA A 567 38.55 6.27 -34.62
N VAL A 568 37.79 7.28 -35.04
CA VAL A 568 36.92 7.17 -36.22
C VAL A 568 37.80 7.17 -37.46
N LEU A 569 38.04 6.00 -38.02
CA LEU A 569 38.63 5.90 -39.36
C LEU A 569 37.53 6.33 -40.35
N HIS A 570 37.55 7.56 -40.80
CA HIS A 570 36.83 7.91 -42.01
C HIS A 570 37.55 7.17 -43.15
N GLU A 571 36.99 6.05 -43.62
CA GLU A 571 37.37 5.51 -44.92
C GLU A 571 37.02 6.58 -45.95
N ALA A 572 38.05 7.12 -46.59
CA ALA A 572 37.99 8.15 -47.63
C ALA A 572 37.40 7.59 -48.92
#